data_6707e456ca847af80bec37e6abd13c96
#
_entry.id   6707e456ca847af80bec37e6abd13c96
#
_cell.length_a   1.000
_cell.length_b   1.000
_cell.length_c   1.000
_cell.angle_alpha   90.00
_cell.angle_beta   90.00
_cell.angle_gamma   90.00
#
_symmetry.space_group_name_H-M   'P 1'
#
loop_
_entity.id
_entity.type
_entity.pdbx_description
1 polymer ?
#
loop_
_entity_poly.entity_id
_entity_poly.type
_entity_poly.pdbx_seq_one_letter_code
_entity_poly.pdbx_strand_id
1 'polypeptide(L)'
;MPRQSGGGFMRPLPRLPVAPINRPYATGRVFMVGSSGNNSGGLLDVRSLRQQVYEYLRTEMQEGRLLPGAYIRLNELSEKLGVSKTPLRDAIIQMECEGFVTILPRRGVLVNKLSIQDIKNVLEIVGALESAVIMSVFDKFGTSHISEMRRLNDEMLARIRREDYEAYYKLNILFHDVFLNLSENKALQNIVLPLKQRLYDFPRRTYIQ
;
A
#
# COMPACT_ATOMS: atom_id res chain seq x y z
N MET A 1 -22.18 15.05 -52.26
CA MET A 1 -20.97 14.26 -51.95
C MET A 1 -20.74 14.35 -50.42
N PRO A 2 -20.98 13.27 -49.64
CA PRO A 2 -20.74 13.28 -48.22
C PRO A 2 -19.32 12.82 -47.93
N ARG A 3 -18.66 13.50 -46.99
CA ARG A 3 -17.31 13.20 -46.46
C ARG A 3 -17.36 11.95 -45.57
N GLN A 4 -16.53 10.99 -45.90
CA GLN A 4 -16.29 9.79 -45.09
C GLN A 4 -15.45 10.16 -43.88
N SER A 5 -15.99 9.91 -42.67
CA SER A 5 -15.27 9.95 -41.43
C SER A 5 -14.51 8.63 -41.21
N GLY A 6 -13.19 8.71 -41.30
CA GLY A 6 -12.32 7.58 -40.99
C GLY A 6 -12.33 7.22 -39.52
N GLY A 7 -12.99 6.13 -39.14
CA GLY A 7 -12.88 5.51 -37.82
C GLY A 7 -11.55 4.80 -37.69
N GLY A 8 -10.63 5.39 -36.95
CA GLY A 8 -9.38 4.73 -36.52
C GLY A 8 -9.65 3.59 -35.57
N PHE A 9 -9.55 2.36 -36.02
CA PHE A 9 -9.57 1.17 -35.22
C PHE A 9 -8.32 1.14 -34.32
N MET A 10 -8.50 1.40 -33.04
CA MET A 10 -7.46 1.20 -32.04
C MET A 10 -7.20 -0.30 -31.89
N ARG A 11 -6.00 -0.75 -32.26
CA ARG A 11 -5.55 -2.13 -32.03
C ARG A 11 -5.53 -2.42 -30.49
N PRO A 12 -6.04 -3.56 -30.07
CA PRO A 12 -5.93 -3.95 -28.65
C PRO A 12 -4.46 -4.17 -28.30
N LEU A 13 -4.02 -3.52 -27.22
CA LEU A 13 -2.68 -3.65 -26.67
C LEU A 13 -2.46 -5.08 -26.13
N PRO A 14 -1.26 -5.65 -26.27
CA PRO A 14 -0.93 -6.98 -25.76
C PRO A 14 -1.06 -7.00 -24.23
N ARG A 15 -1.71 -8.04 -23.71
CA ARG A 15 -1.77 -8.31 -22.26
C ARG A 15 -0.37 -8.66 -21.76
N LEU A 16 0.26 -7.72 -21.06
CA LEU A 16 1.47 -8.02 -20.32
C LEU A 16 1.12 -8.87 -19.09
N PRO A 17 1.95 -9.87 -18.75
CA PRO A 17 1.76 -10.66 -17.56
C PRO A 17 1.88 -9.73 -16.34
N VAL A 18 0.78 -9.54 -15.63
CA VAL A 18 0.77 -8.85 -14.34
C VAL A 18 1.48 -9.79 -13.35
N ALA A 19 2.75 -9.50 -13.08
CA ALA A 19 3.44 -10.17 -11.99
C ALA A 19 2.64 -9.92 -10.69
N PRO A 20 2.45 -10.94 -9.84
CA PRO A 20 1.74 -10.75 -8.58
C PRO A 20 2.49 -9.69 -7.78
N ILE A 21 1.78 -8.60 -7.40
CA ILE A 21 2.29 -7.55 -6.53
C ILE A 21 2.32 -8.14 -5.10
N ASN A 22 3.19 -9.11 -4.91
CA ASN A 22 3.50 -9.70 -3.61
C ASN A 22 4.95 -9.35 -3.27
N ARG A 23 5.29 -8.06 -3.36
CA ARG A 23 6.50 -7.57 -2.70
C ARG A 23 6.09 -7.05 -1.34
N PRO A 24 6.41 -7.75 -0.25
CA PRO A 24 6.40 -7.12 1.05
C PRO A 24 7.40 -5.97 0.93
N TYR A 25 6.96 -4.75 1.16
CA TYR A 25 7.86 -3.62 1.35
C TYR A 25 8.76 -3.98 2.52
N ALA A 26 10.01 -4.35 2.19
CA ALA A 26 11.00 -4.79 3.17
C ALA A 26 11.42 -3.59 4.01
N THR A 27 10.73 -3.39 5.12
CA THR A 27 11.24 -2.59 6.21
C THR A 27 12.25 -3.45 6.97
N GLY A 28 13.52 -3.11 6.86
CA GLY A 28 14.57 -3.61 7.73
C GLY A 28 15.45 -4.70 7.13
N ARG A 29 16.56 -4.29 6.49
CA ARG A 29 17.75 -5.14 6.40
C ARG A 29 18.27 -5.34 7.83
N VAL A 30 18.03 -6.52 8.38
CA VAL A 30 18.78 -7.00 9.54
C VAL A 30 20.19 -7.29 9.05
N PHE A 31 21.19 -6.65 9.66
CA PHE A 31 22.59 -7.00 9.50
C PHE A 31 22.78 -8.47 9.93
N MET A 32 23.19 -9.33 9.01
CA MET A 32 23.63 -10.67 9.30
C MET A 32 25.02 -10.57 9.92
N VAL A 33 25.12 -10.85 11.21
CA VAL A 33 26.38 -11.28 11.82
C VAL A 33 26.51 -12.77 11.53
N GLY A 34 27.53 -13.14 10.78
CA GLY A 34 27.77 -14.51 10.40
C GLY A 34 28.09 -15.38 11.63
N SER A 35 27.45 -16.53 11.72
CA SER A 35 27.99 -17.69 12.40
C SER A 35 27.72 -18.92 11.54
N SER A 36 28.81 -19.59 11.16
CA SER A 36 28.82 -20.86 10.50
C SER A 36 28.08 -21.94 11.31
N GLY A 37 27.17 -22.65 10.67
CA GLY A 37 26.56 -23.83 11.23
C GLY A 37 25.61 -24.47 10.23
N ASN A 38 26.05 -25.55 9.58
CA ASN A 38 25.22 -26.42 8.75
C ASN A 38 23.96 -26.86 9.49
N ASN A 39 22.79 -26.59 8.92
CA ASN A 39 21.69 -27.56 9.00
C ASN A 39 20.70 -27.35 7.84
N SER A 40 20.56 -28.37 7.03
CA SER A 40 19.58 -28.53 5.96
C SER A 40 18.20 -28.79 6.58
N GLY A 41 17.30 -27.82 6.47
CA GLY A 41 15.92 -27.98 6.91
C GLY A 41 15.11 -26.72 6.63
N GLY A 42 14.20 -26.79 5.64
CA GLY A 42 13.03 -25.95 5.44
C GLY A 42 13.27 -24.44 5.50
N LEU A 43 13.09 -23.75 4.36
CA LEU A 43 12.90 -22.30 4.36
C LEU A 43 11.60 -21.99 5.16
N LEU A 44 11.75 -21.84 6.47
CA LEU A 44 10.71 -21.24 7.30
C LEU A 44 10.51 -19.81 6.81
N ASP A 45 9.28 -19.43 6.57
CA ASP A 45 8.89 -18.03 6.32
C ASP A 45 9.24 -17.24 7.60
N VAL A 46 10.44 -16.60 7.61
CA VAL A 46 11.07 -15.98 8.79
C VAL A 46 10.39 -14.64 9.15
N ARG A 47 9.18 -14.38 8.64
CA ARG A 47 8.41 -13.22 9.11
C ARG A 47 8.05 -13.44 10.57
N SER A 48 8.35 -12.43 11.41
CA SER A 48 8.00 -12.50 12.82
C SER A 48 6.49 -12.67 12.98
N LEU A 49 6.03 -13.34 14.04
CA LEU A 49 4.60 -13.47 14.36
C LEU A 49 3.92 -12.08 14.40
N ARG A 50 4.62 -11.05 14.87
CA ARG A 50 4.15 -9.66 14.82
C ARG A 50 3.81 -9.24 13.39
N GLN A 51 4.70 -9.50 12.43
CA GLN A 51 4.49 -9.13 11.02
C GLN A 51 3.33 -9.90 10.41
N GLN A 52 3.18 -11.18 10.72
CA GLN A 52 2.06 -12.00 10.23
C GLN A 52 0.71 -11.49 10.77
N VAL A 53 0.65 -11.12 12.05
CA VAL A 53 -0.55 -10.52 12.66
C VAL A 53 -0.87 -9.16 12.02
N TYR A 54 0.14 -8.33 11.81
CA TYR A 54 -0.04 -7.03 11.15
C TYR A 54 -0.61 -7.18 9.74
N GLU A 55 -0.03 -8.06 8.92
CA GLU A 55 -0.50 -8.34 7.56
C GLU A 55 -1.91 -8.93 7.55
N TYR A 56 -2.22 -9.83 8.48
CA TYR A 56 -3.56 -10.39 8.64
C TYR A 56 -4.60 -9.29 8.92
N LEU A 57 -4.34 -8.42 9.89
CA LEU A 57 -5.27 -7.34 10.23
C LEU A 57 -5.46 -6.34 9.09
N ARG A 58 -4.39 -6.01 8.37
CA ARG A 58 -4.48 -5.17 7.17
C ARG A 58 -5.36 -5.83 6.09
N THR A 59 -5.17 -7.11 5.84
CA THR A 59 -6.00 -7.85 4.88
C THR A 59 -7.46 -7.85 5.30
N GLU A 60 -7.77 -8.07 6.59
CA GLU A 60 -9.13 -8.01 7.12
C GLU A 60 -9.78 -6.63 6.91
N MET A 61 -8.98 -5.55 7.02
CA MET A 61 -9.44 -4.18 6.75
C MET A 61 -9.69 -3.95 5.26
N GLN A 62 -8.74 -4.33 4.40
CA GLN A 62 -8.83 -4.15 2.93
C GLN A 62 -10.03 -4.89 2.35
N GLU A 63 -10.29 -6.12 2.82
CA GLU A 63 -11.40 -6.95 2.38
C GLU A 63 -12.74 -6.57 3.04
N GLY A 64 -12.72 -5.59 3.93
CA GLY A 64 -13.93 -5.07 4.59
C GLY A 64 -14.53 -6.03 5.63
N ARG A 65 -13.78 -7.00 6.12
CA ARG A 65 -14.20 -7.85 7.25
C ARG A 65 -13.97 -7.15 8.59
N LEU A 66 -12.96 -6.29 8.65
CA LEU A 66 -12.69 -5.42 9.80
C LEU A 66 -13.04 -3.98 9.43
N LEU A 67 -14.23 -3.55 9.80
CA LEU A 67 -14.80 -2.26 9.39
C LEU A 67 -14.30 -1.10 10.26
N PRO A 68 -14.21 0.13 9.72
CA PRO A 68 -13.97 1.34 10.50
C PRO A 68 -15.03 1.50 11.60
N GLY A 69 -14.56 1.78 12.82
CA GLY A 69 -15.41 1.87 14.01
C GLY A 69 -15.66 0.53 14.72
N ALA A 70 -15.17 -0.57 14.18
CA ALA A 70 -15.20 -1.86 14.88
C ALA A 70 -14.18 -1.91 16.03
N TYR A 71 -14.45 -2.76 17.02
CA TYR A 71 -13.54 -3.02 18.12
C TYR A 71 -12.82 -4.36 17.92
N ILE A 72 -11.50 -4.34 18.06
CA ILE A 72 -10.66 -5.54 18.10
C ILE A 72 -10.48 -5.94 19.55
N ARG A 73 -10.92 -7.15 19.89
CA ARG A 73 -10.73 -7.74 21.20
C ARG A 73 -9.52 -8.66 21.17
N LEU A 74 -8.43 -8.27 21.85
CA LEU A 74 -7.16 -9.00 21.80
C LEU A 74 -7.26 -10.44 22.27
N ASN A 75 -8.16 -10.76 23.23
CA ASN A 75 -8.35 -12.13 23.70
C ASN A 75 -8.95 -13.01 22.58
N GLU A 76 -10.03 -12.56 21.97
CA GLU A 76 -10.70 -13.27 20.87
C GLU A 76 -9.76 -13.45 19.67
N LEU A 77 -8.96 -12.41 19.36
CA LEU A 77 -8.00 -12.46 18.28
C LEU A 77 -6.83 -13.43 18.60
N SER A 78 -6.37 -13.47 19.84
CA SER A 78 -5.35 -14.41 20.32
C SER A 78 -5.81 -15.86 20.15
N GLU A 79 -7.02 -16.17 20.54
CA GLU A 79 -7.63 -17.50 20.40
C GLU A 79 -7.80 -17.86 18.91
N LYS A 80 -8.34 -16.93 18.12
CA LYS A 80 -8.57 -17.14 16.66
C LYS A 80 -7.30 -17.44 15.90
N LEU A 81 -6.21 -16.72 16.20
CA LEU A 81 -4.93 -16.83 15.48
C LEU A 81 -3.97 -17.86 16.11
N GLY A 82 -4.27 -18.36 17.29
CA GLY A 82 -3.37 -19.27 18.01
C GLY A 82 -2.04 -18.64 18.42
N VAL A 83 -1.99 -17.32 18.62
CA VAL A 83 -0.78 -16.56 18.98
C VAL A 83 -0.90 -15.92 20.34
N SER A 84 0.22 -15.77 21.07
CA SER A 84 0.24 -15.09 22.36
C SER A 84 -0.10 -13.60 22.21
N LYS A 85 -0.42 -12.95 23.34
CA LYS A 85 -0.78 -11.52 23.36
C LYS A 85 0.37 -10.58 23.02
N THR A 86 1.63 -11.00 23.16
CA THR A 86 2.80 -10.15 22.89
C THR A 86 2.90 -9.76 21.42
N PRO A 87 3.00 -10.69 20.43
CA PRO A 87 3.05 -10.31 19.02
C PRO A 87 1.80 -9.56 18.55
N LEU A 88 0.62 -9.83 19.16
CA LEU A 88 -0.60 -9.08 18.91
C LEU A 88 -0.48 -7.62 19.33
N ARG A 89 -0.01 -7.37 20.57
CA ARG A 89 0.18 -6.00 21.06
C ARG A 89 1.19 -5.24 20.23
N ASP A 90 2.31 -5.87 19.85
CA ASP A 90 3.35 -5.23 19.04
C ASP A 90 2.82 -4.85 17.64
N ALA A 91 2.02 -5.72 17.02
CA ALA A 91 1.35 -5.41 15.75
C ALA A 91 0.35 -4.26 15.90
N ILE A 92 -0.46 -4.26 16.96
CA ILE A 92 -1.45 -3.21 17.24
C ILE A 92 -0.76 -1.87 17.51
N ILE A 93 0.33 -1.84 18.27
CA ILE A 93 1.11 -0.61 18.50
C ILE A 93 1.64 -0.05 17.18
N GLN A 94 2.15 -0.92 16.29
CA GLN A 94 2.56 -0.50 14.96
C GLN A 94 1.38 0.09 14.17
N MET A 95 0.22 -0.58 14.16
CA MET A 95 -0.98 -0.08 13.49
C MET A 95 -1.49 1.23 14.08
N GLU A 96 -1.32 1.46 15.38
CA GLU A 96 -1.66 2.73 16.04
C GLU A 96 -0.71 3.84 15.59
N CYS A 97 0.60 3.60 15.56
CA CYS A 97 1.60 4.56 15.03
C CYS A 97 1.31 4.94 13.57
N GLU A 98 0.82 4.00 12.77
CA GLU A 98 0.43 4.23 11.37
C GLU A 98 -0.99 4.82 11.23
N GLY A 99 -1.73 4.94 12.33
CA GLY A 99 -3.06 5.56 12.38
C GLY A 99 -4.21 4.69 11.89
N PHE A 100 -4.03 3.37 11.80
CA PHE A 100 -5.10 2.43 11.46
C PHE A 100 -6.05 2.18 12.60
N VAL A 101 -5.55 2.18 13.81
CA VAL A 101 -6.32 1.90 15.02
C VAL A 101 -6.00 2.90 16.13
N THR A 102 -6.82 2.91 17.17
CA THR A 102 -6.59 3.63 18.42
C THR A 102 -6.72 2.67 19.58
N ILE A 103 -5.72 2.59 20.45
CA ILE A 103 -5.74 1.79 21.67
C ILE A 103 -6.51 2.55 22.74
N LEU A 104 -7.66 2.02 23.16
CA LEU A 104 -8.49 2.60 24.20
C LEU A 104 -8.23 1.86 25.52
N PRO A 105 -7.67 2.52 26.55
CA PRO A 105 -7.39 1.88 27.83
C PRO A 105 -8.64 1.20 28.40
N ARG A 106 -8.53 -0.08 28.78
CA ARG A 106 -9.60 -0.93 29.33
C ARG A 106 -10.80 -1.19 28.40
N ARG A 107 -10.83 -0.61 27.18
CA ARG A 107 -11.96 -0.72 26.23
C ARG A 107 -11.62 -1.54 24.99
N GLY A 108 -10.35 -1.82 24.74
CA GLY A 108 -9.87 -2.55 23.58
C GLY A 108 -9.25 -1.66 22.51
N VAL A 109 -9.25 -2.10 21.28
CA VAL A 109 -8.65 -1.40 20.14
C VAL A 109 -9.74 -1.04 19.15
N LEU A 110 -9.85 0.25 18.83
CA LEU A 110 -10.83 0.77 17.89
C LEU A 110 -10.19 0.91 16.51
N VAL A 111 -10.84 0.39 15.48
CA VAL A 111 -10.46 0.65 14.08
C VAL A 111 -10.86 2.07 13.72
N ASN A 112 -9.87 2.86 13.30
CA ASN A 112 -10.09 4.26 12.98
C ASN A 112 -10.98 4.44 11.74
N LYS A 113 -11.62 5.60 11.65
CA LYS A 113 -12.31 6.08 10.44
C LYS A 113 -11.47 7.19 9.86
N LEU A 114 -11.29 7.18 8.54
CA LEU A 114 -10.74 8.35 7.86
C LEU A 114 -11.89 9.28 7.47
N SER A 115 -11.84 10.51 7.93
CA SER A 115 -12.71 11.55 7.40
C SER A 115 -12.17 12.05 6.05
N ILE A 116 -13.01 12.71 5.26
CA ILE A 116 -12.58 13.39 4.03
C ILE A 116 -11.47 14.40 4.33
N GLN A 117 -11.52 15.05 5.50
CA GLN A 117 -10.49 16.00 5.90
C GLN A 117 -9.16 15.30 6.19
N ASP A 118 -9.18 14.12 6.85
CA ASP A 118 -7.97 13.32 7.07
C ASP A 118 -7.33 12.91 5.74
N ILE A 119 -8.14 12.49 4.77
CA ILE A 119 -7.67 12.14 3.42
C ILE A 119 -7.01 13.35 2.76
N LYS A 120 -7.65 14.53 2.80
CA LYS A 120 -7.08 15.76 2.25
C LYS A 120 -5.76 16.12 2.90
N ASN A 121 -5.69 16.09 4.23
CA ASN A 121 -4.46 16.38 4.99
C ASN A 121 -3.32 15.43 4.61
N VAL A 122 -3.60 14.13 4.51
CA VAL A 122 -2.58 13.15 4.10
C VAL A 122 -2.14 13.37 2.66
N LEU A 123 -3.06 13.65 1.73
CA LEU A 123 -2.72 13.94 0.33
C LEU A 123 -1.87 15.21 0.19
N GLU A 124 -2.12 16.23 1.00
CA GLU A 124 -1.31 17.45 1.03
C GLU A 124 0.13 17.16 1.44
N ILE A 125 0.32 16.38 2.52
CA ILE A 125 1.65 15.97 2.99
C ILE A 125 2.36 15.11 1.94
N VAL A 126 1.67 14.09 1.40
CA VAL A 126 2.24 13.21 0.37
C VAL A 126 2.63 14.01 -0.86
N GLY A 127 1.77 14.92 -1.33
CA GLY A 127 2.04 15.77 -2.49
C GLY A 127 3.26 16.67 -2.29
N ALA A 128 3.43 17.27 -1.11
CA ALA A 128 4.61 18.07 -0.79
C ALA A 128 5.89 17.24 -0.81
N LEU A 129 5.87 16.05 -0.20
CA LEU A 129 7.04 15.16 -0.16
C LEU A 129 7.37 14.58 -1.54
N GLU A 130 6.39 14.15 -2.30
CA GLU A 130 6.58 13.63 -3.66
C GLU A 130 7.08 14.72 -4.62
N SER A 131 6.62 15.97 -4.45
CA SER A 131 7.15 17.11 -5.20
C SER A 131 8.64 17.33 -4.93
N ALA A 132 9.07 17.22 -3.66
CA ALA A 132 10.48 17.29 -3.30
C ALA A 132 11.29 16.14 -3.93
N VAL A 133 10.74 14.93 -4.01
CA VAL A 133 11.37 13.81 -4.73
C VAL A 133 11.54 14.13 -6.19
N ILE A 134 10.48 14.54 -6.89
CA ILE A 134 10.52 14.86 -8.33
C ILE A 134 11.60 15.90 -8.60
N MET A 135 11.66 16.95 -7.79
CA MET A 135 12.69 18.00 -7.93
C MET A 135 14.10 17.44 -7.75
N SER A 136 14.31 16.55 -6.78
CA SER A 136 15.62 15.96 -6.50
C SER A 136 16.10 14.95 -7.55
N VAL A 137 15.19 14.36 -8.30
CA VAL A 137 15.50 13.35 -9.33
C VAL A 137 15.28 13.85 -10.75
N PHE A 138 15.01 15.14 -10.91
CA PHE A 138 14.66 15.72 -12.22
C PHE A 138 15.66 15.37 -13.31
N ASP A 139 16.96 15.49 -13.02
CA ASP A 139 18.03 15.18 -13.97
C ASP A 139 18.17 13.68 -14.27
N LYS A 140 17.55 12.81 -13.45
CA LYS A 140 17.51 11.36 -13.65
C LYS A 140 16.32 10.93 -14.53
N PHE A 141 15.38 11.85 -14.83
CA PHE A 141 14.21 11.56 -15.65
C PHE A 141 14.61 11.47 -17.13
N GLY A 142 14.48 10.27 -17.71
CA GLY A 142 14.63 10.05 -19.16
C GLY A 142 13.27 9.88 -19.83
N THR A 143 13.30 9.86 -21.17
CA THR A 143 12.12 9.65 -22.02
C THR A 143 11.36 8.37 -21.70
N SER A 144 12.06 7.31 -21.28
CA SER A 144 11.45 6.04 -20.86
C SER A 144 10.55 6.21 -19.63
N HIS A 145 10.98 6.99 -18.62
CA HIS A 145 10.18 7.26 -17.42
C HIS A 145 8.91 8.04 -17.75
N ILE A 146 9.04 9.06 -18.63
CA ILE A 146 7.91 9.87 -19.09
C ILE A 146 6.92 9.01 -19.88
N SER A 147 7.41 8.15 -20.75
CA SER A 147 6.57 7.25 -21.54
C SER A 147 5.82 6.26 -20.65
N GLU A 148 6.49 5.70 -19.64
CA GLU A 148 5.86 4.80 -18.69
C GLU A 148 4.79 5.50 -17.84
N MET A 149 5.06 6.71 -17.33
CA MET A 149 4.07 7.51 -16.60
C MET A 149 2.85 7.83 -17.47
N ARG A 150 3.04 8.17 -18.75
CA ARG A 150 1.91 8.39 -19.68
C ARG A 150 1.09 7.13 -19.87
N ARG A 151 1.74 6.00 -20.13
CA ARG A 151 1.08 4.70 -20.28
C ARG A 151 0.23 4.36 -19.05
N LEU A 152 0.81 4.47 -17.84
CA LEU A 152 0.12 4.20 -16.59
C LEU A 152 -1.07 5.16 -16.39
N ASN A 153 -0.90 6.45 -16.73
CA ASN A 153 -1.99 7.42 -16.63
C ASN A 153 -3.16 7.09 -17.56
N ASP A 154 -2.88 6.69 -18.81
CA ASP A 154 -3.92 6.29 -19.77
C ASP A 154 -4.67 5.03 -19.28
N GLU A 155 -3.95 4.07 -18.72
CA GLU A 155 -4.55 2.87 -18.13
C GLU A 155 -5.41 3.23 -16.91
N MET A 156 -4.95 4.12 -16.02
CA MET A 156 -5.74 4.61 -14.89
C MET A 156 -7.06 5.24 -15.33
N LEU A 157 -7.03 6.09 -16.35
CA LEU A 157 -8.24 6.70 -16.92
C LEU A 157 -9.20 5.65 -17.48
N ALA A 158 -8.68 4.60 -18.13
CA ALA A 158 -9.50 3.50 -18.63
C ALA A 158 -10.15 2.70 -17.50
N ARG A 159 -9.48 2.53 -16.35
CA ARG A 159 -10.03 1.85 -15.18
C ARG A 159 -11.11 2.67 -14.47
N ILE A 160 -10.92 3.98 -14.33
CA ILE A 160 -11.94 4.87 -13.76
C ILE A 160 -13.22 4.81 -14.58
N ARG A 161 -13.14 4.84 -15.93
CA ARG A 161 -14.31 4.75 -16.81
C ARG A 161 -15.09 3.43 -16.68
N ARG A 162 -14.43 2.38 -16.18
CA ARG A 162 -15.02 1.05 -15.93
C ARG A 162 -15.39 0.81 -14.49
N GLU A 163 -15.24 1.83 -13.64
CA GLU A 163 -15.43 1.75 -12.19
C GLU A 163 -14.57 0.67 -11.51
N ASP A 164 -13.47 0.26 -12.18
CA ASP A 164 -12.50 -0.71 -11.66
C ASP A 164 -11.47 0.01 -10.78
N TYR A 165 -11.92 0.41 -9.60
CA TYR A 165 -11.11 1.19 -8.67
C TYR A 165 -9.95 0.39 -8.08
N GLU A 166 -10.07 -0.93 -7.95
CA GLU A 166 -8.97 -1.77 -7.47
C GLU A 166 -7.79 -1.76 -8.43
N ALA A 167 -8.04 -1.96 -9.72
CA ALA A 167 -7.00 -1.87 -10.74
C ALA A 167 -6.45 -0.44 -10.87
N TYR A 168 -7.31 0.59 -10.76
CA TYR A 168 -6.88 1.99 -10.73
C TYR A 168 -5.84 2.24 -9.64
N TYR A 169 -6.09 1.78 -8.40
CA TYR A 169 -5.16 2.03 -7.30
C TYR A 169 -3.82 1.30 -7.46
N LYS A 170 -3.84 0.08 -8.01
CA LYS A 170 -2.60 -0.64 -8.33
C LYS A 170 -1.75 0.13 -9.33
N LEU A 171 -2.39 0.66 -10.37
CA LEU A 171 -1.73 1.49 -11.39
C LEU A 171 -1.24 2.82 -10.81
N ASN A 172 -2.00 3.43 -9.91
CA ASN A 172 -1.61 4.66 -9.23
C ASN A 172 -0.35 4.48 -8.38
N ILE A 173 -0.22 3.36 -7.66
CA ILE A 173 1.02 3.02 -6.95
C ILE A 173 2.19 2.94 -7.92
N LEU A 174 2.04 2.18 -9.03
CA LEU A 174 3.09 2.04 -10.04
C LEU A 174 3.48 3.37 -10.68
N PHE A 175 2.50 4.26 -10.92
CA PHE A 175 2.74 5.60 -11.46
C PHE A 175 3.67 6.42 -10.54
N HIS A 176 3.40 6.42 -9.25
CA HIS A 176 4.24 7.12 -8.28
C HIS A 176 5.61 6.44 -8.07
N ASP A 177 5.67 5.12 -8.16
CA ASP A 177 6.89 4.35 -8.02
C ASP A 177 7.91 4.67 -9.13
N VAL A 178 7.48 5.13 -10.30
CA VAL A 178 8.38 5.55 -11.40
C VAL A 178 9.40 6.58 -10.92
N PHE A 179 8.97 7.58 -10.16
CA PHE A 179 9.88 8.62 -9.66
C PHE A 179 10.37 8.37 -8.23
N LEU A 180 9.57 7.75 -7.37
CA LEU A 180 10.00 7.42 -6.00
C LEU A 180 11.20 6.49 -5.98
N ASN A 181 11.28 5.54 -6.92
CA ASN A 181 12.37 4.58 -7.03
C ASN A 181 13.68 5.22 -7.55
N LEU A 182 13.62 6.39 -8.19
CA LEU A 182 14.81 7.14 -8.60
C LEU A 182 15.49 7.86 -7.43
N SER A 183 14.77 8.03 -6.33
CA SER A 183 15.28 8.73 -5.16
C SER A 183 16.09 7.81 -4.27
N GLU A 184 17.27 8.30 -3.84
CA GLU A 184 18.11 7.65 -2.85
C GLU A 184 17.73 8.03 -1.41
N ASN A 185 16.80 8.98 -1.24
CA ASN A 185 16.35 9.43 0.07
C ASN A 185 15.41 8.42 0.72
N LYS A 186 16.00 7.43 1.40
CA LYS A 186 15.25 6.38 2.11
C LYS A 186 14.42 6.93 3.27
N ALA A 187 14.86 8.00 3.92
CA ALA A 187 14.11 8.62 5.00
C ALA A 187 12.78 9.16 4.49
N LEU A 188 12.76 9.83 3.34
CA LEU A 188 11.54 10.32 2.71
C LEU A 188 10.62 9.16 2.29
N GLN A 189 11.15 8.11 1.66
CA GLN A 189 10.38 6.94 1.29
C GLN A 189 9.71 6.30 2.51
N ASN A 190 10.43 6.20 3.63
CA ASN A 190 9.91 5.64 4.90
C ASN A 190 8.77 6.48 5.51
N ILE A 191 8.66 7.76 5.17
CA ILE A 191 7.55 8.62 5.61
C ILE A 191 6.38 8.53 4.63
N VAL A 192 6.64 8.59 3.32
CA VAL A 192 5.58 8.61 2.29
C VAL A 192 4.83 7.29 2.21
N LEU A 193 5.55 6.16 2.26
CA LEU A 193 4.94 4.84 2.08
C LEU A 193 3.84 4.52 3.11
N PRO A 194 4.04 4.68 4.44
CA PRO A 194 2.98 4.45 5.42
C PRO A 194 1.77 5.37 5.24
N LEU A 195 1.99 6.64 4.88
CA LEU A 195 0.91 7.59 4.61
C LEU A 195 0.05 7.15 3.42
N LYS A 196 0.70 6.72 2.32
CA LYS A 196 -0.01 6.18 1.15
C LYS A 196 -0.73 4.89 1.49
N GLN A 197 -0.10 3.97 2.21
CA GLN A 197 -0.71 2.73 2.66
C GLN A 197 -1.97 2.99 3.48
N ARG A 198 -1.93 3.95 4.41
CA ARG A 198 -3.10 4.36 5.18
C ARG A 198 -4.27 4.76 4.29
N LEU A 199 -4.03 5.51 3.21
CA LEU A 199 -5.09 5.91 2.26
C LEU A 199 -5.65 4.73 1.46
N TYR A 200 -4.82 3.73 1.14
CA TYR A 200 -5.21 2.62 0.26
C TYR A 200 -5.82 1.43 1.01
N ASP A 201 -5.46 1.23 2.28
CA ASP A 201 -5.88 0.07 3.07
C ASP A 201 -7.22 0.27 3.79
N PHE A 202 -7.70 1.51 3.91
CA PHE A 202 -9.05 1.72 4.43
C PHE A 202 -10.12 1.26 3.45
N PRO A 203 -11.21 0.60 3.92
CA PRO A 203 -12.27 0.10 3.07
C PRO A 203 -12.92 1.23 2.27
N ARG A 204 -12.77 1.21 0.98
CA ARG A 204 -13.16 2.28 0.05
C ARG A 204 -14.66 2.43 -0.11
N ARG A 205 -15.43 1.35 0.12
CA ARG A 205 -16.90 1.35 0.00
C ARG A 205 -17.59 2.29 0.98
N THR A 206 -16.88 2.77 2.01
CA THR A 206 -17.45 3.65 3.04
C THR A 206 -17.39 5.14 2.68
N TYR A 207 -16.65 5.52 1.62
CA TYR A 207 -16.39 6.93 1.25
C TYR A 207 -17.11 7.40 -0.03
N ILE A 208 -17.87 6.50 -0.69
CA ILE A 208 -18.59 6.81 -1.96
C ILE A 208 -20.09 7.01 -1.70
N GLN A 209 -20.48 7.45 -0.50
CA GLN A 209 -21.85 7.89 -0.21
C GLN A 209 -21.91 9.41 -0.10
#